data_3bdbb86a9044faa3a5b46458a69e1cd4
#
_entry.id   3bdbb86a9044faa3a5b46458a69e1cd4
#
_cell.length_a   1.000
_cell.length_b   1.000
_cell.length_c   1.000
_cell.angle_alpha   90.00
_cell.angle_beta   90.00
_cell.angle_gamma   90.00
#
_symmetry.space_group_name_H-M   'P 1'
#
loop_
_entity.id
_entity.type
_entity.pdbx_description
1 polymer ?
#
loop_
_entity_poly.entity_id
_entity_poly.type
_entity_poly.pdbx_seq_one_letter_code
_entity_poly.pdbx_strand_id
1 'polypeptide(L)'
;MDAPDLEALVRELADKEAIRELARRYAHHVWQLEVDALVDLFAEDGEMDTSLEEPIRGRPALREAFQRLVDDDEADLQPFVHNHVIELDGDRASGTAYIDLRSVREGRSMLGSGYYRDRYVRRGDGWKFQSRGLVLRFFVPLHDGWAEGEAAED
;
A
#
# COMPACT_ATOMS: atom_id res chain seq x y z
N MET A 1 -29.54 -20.65 18.88
CA MET A 1 -28.52 -19.96 18.04
C MET A 1 -29.31 -19.01 17.15
N ASP A 2 -29.27 -17.72 17.47
CA ASP A 2 -29.94 -16.71 16.70
C ASP A 2 -29.37 -16.65 15.29
N ALA A 3 -30.24 -16.48 14.28
CA ALA A 3 -29.77 -16.28 12.91
C ALA A 3 -28.86 -15.04 12.87
N PRO A 4 -27.74 -15.09 12.16
CA PRO A 4 -26.88 -13.92 12.05
C PRO A 4 -27.70 -12.77 11.45
N ASP A 5 -27.56 -11.59 12.01
CA ASP A 5 -28.18 -10.38 11.45
C ASP A 5 -27.60 -10.18 10.03
N LEU A 6 -28.40 -10.52 9.04
CA LEU A 6 -28.00 -10.49 7.63
C LEU A 6 -27.57 -9.07 7.21
N GLU A 7 -28.23 -8.05 7.75
CA GLU A 7 -27.89 -6.66 7.45
C GLU A 7 -26.52 -6.29 8.01
N ALA A 8 -26.20 -6.71 9.23
CA ALA A 8 -24.89 -6.51 9.82
C ALA A 8 -23.79 -7.26 9.05
N LEU A 9 -24.08 -8.50 8.62
CA LEU A 9 -23.14 -9.27 7.81
C LEU A 9 -22.87 -8.64 6.43
N VAL A 10 -23.93 -8.17 5.76
CA VAL A 10 -23.79 -7.48 4.47
C VAL A 10 -22.96 -6.20 4.62
N ARG A 11 -23.19 -5.45 5.69
CA ARG A 11 -22.40 -4.22 5.99
C ARG A 11 -20.93 -4.55 6.23
N GLU A 12 -20.63 -5.57 7.03
CA GLU A 12 -19.27 -6.02 7.27
C GLU A 12 -18.57 -6.43 5.97
N LEU A 13 -19.23 -7.20 5.11
CA LEU A 13 -18.67 -7.61 3.82
C LEU A 13 -18.44 -6.42 2.88
N ALA A 14 -19.38 -5.48 2.83
CA ALA A 14 -19.24 -4.26 2.03
C ALA A 14 -18.06 -3.40 2.50
N ASP A 15 -17.89 -3.24 3.81
CA ASP A 15 -16.78 -2.49 4.39
C ASP A 15 -15.43 -3.15 4.08
N LYS A 16 -15.32 -4.45 4.27
CA LYS A 16 -14.09 -5.19 3.95
C LYS A 16 -13.76 -5.10 2.46
N GLU A 17 -14.75 -5.17 1.58
CA GLU A 17 -14.50 -5.04 0.14
C GLU A 17 -14.08 -3.62 -0.24
N ALA A 18 -14.70 -2.59 0.34
CA ALA A 18 -14.30 -1.21 0.13
C ALA A 18 -12.85 -0.95 0.57
N ILE A 19 -12.42 -1.55 1.67
CA ILE A 19 -11.03 -1.47 2.14
C ILE A 19 -10.07 -2.23 1.21
N ARG A 20 -10.45 -3.42 0.73
CA ARG A 20 -9.64 -4.14 -0.27
C ARG A 20 -9.49 -3.34 -1.56
N GLU A 21 -10.56 -2.66 -1.96
CA GLU A 21 -10.54 -1.79 -3.14
C GLU A 21 -9.56 -0.62 -2.99
N LEU A 22 -9.41 -0.03 -1.79
CA LEU A 22 -8.38 0.99 -1.55
C LEU A 22 -6.97 0.49 -1.87
N ALA A 23 -6.63 -0.71 -1.39
CA ALA A 23 -5.31 -1.29 -1.64
C ALA A 23 -5.07 -1.58 -3.13
N ARG A 24 -6.10 -2.09 -3.84
CA ARG A 24 -6.04 -2.35 -5.28
C ARG A 24 -5.89 -1.05 -6.07
N ARG A 25 -6.68 -0.02 -5.74
CA ARG A 25 -6.61 1.29 -6.39
C ARG A 25 -5.28 1.98 -6.14
N TYR A 26 -4.71 1.86 -4.94
CA TYR A 26 -3.39 2.38 -4.66
C TYR A 26 -2.35 1.78 -5.62
N ALA A 27 -2.29 0.46 -5.74
CA ALA A 27 -1.38 -0.21 -6.68
C ALA A 27 -1.65 0.23 -8.13
N HIS A 28 -2.93 0.29 -8.55
CA HIS A 28 -3.31 0.74 -9.88
C HIS A 28 -2.84 2.16 -10.19
N HIS A 29 -3.07 3.11 -9.28
CA HIS A 29 -2.67 4.51 -9.49
C HIS A 29 -1.15 4.71 -9.43
N VAL A 30 -0.40 3.88 -8.67
CA VAL A 30 1.06 3.85 -8.75
C VAL A 30 1.51 3.41 -10.15
N TRP A 31 0.93 2.34 -10.70
CA TRP A 31 1.23 1.89 -12.05
C TRP A 31 0.90 2.93 -13.13
N GLN A 32 -0.19 3.68 -12.96
CA GLN A 32 -0.65 4.68 -13.91
C GLN A 32 -0.03 6.07 -13.69
N LEU A 33 0.77 6.25 -12.64
CA LEU A 33 1.40 7.52 -12.25
C LEU A 33 0.38 8.63 -11.99
N GLU A 34 -0.77 8.28 -11.42
CA GLU A 34 -1.91 9.19 -11.17
C GLU A 34 -1.83 9.79 -9.77
N VAL A 35 -1.01 10.83 -9.59
CA VAL A 35 -0.71 11.45 -8.30
C VAL A 35 -1.96 11.92 -7.55
N ASP A 36 -2.88 12.61 -8.23
CA ASP A 36 -4.08 13.14 -7.60
C ASP A 36 -4.98 12.03 -7.08
N ALA A 37 -5.15 10.97 -7.86
CA ALA A 37 -5.93 9.81 -7.48
C ALA A 37 -5.30 9.04 -6.30
N LEU A 38 -3.96 8.94 -6.25
CA LEU A 38 -3.23 8.37 -5.11
C LEU A 38 -3.50 9.15 -3.82
N VAL A 39 -3.39 10.48 -3.87
CA VAL A 39 -3.60 11.37 -2.72
C VAL A 39 -5.04 11.25 -2.21
N ASP A 40 -6.01 11.13 -3.11
CA ASP A 40 -7.43 11.03 -2.76
C ASP A 40 -7.80 9.74 -2.00
N LEU A 41 -6.96 8.73 -2.06
CA LEU A 41 -7.14 7.50 -1.26
C LEU A 41 -6.86 7.71 0.24
N PHE A 42 -6.15 8.78 0.60
CA PHE A 42 -5.80 9.10 1.98
C PHE A 42 -6.81 10.08 2.59
N ALA A 43 -6.97 10.01 3.92
CA ALA A 43 -7.62 11.06 4.68
C ALA A 43 -6.82 12.38 4.55
N GLU A 44 -7.43 13.53 4.87
CA GLU A 44 -6.74 14.82 4.75
C GLU A 44 -5.47 14.89 5.58
N ASP A 45 -5.51 14.30 6.78
CA ASP A 45 -4.40 14.16 7.73
C ASP A 45 -3.69 12.79 7.60
N GLY A 46 -3.90 12.09 6.49
CA GLY A 46 -3.35 10.76 6.25
C GLY A 46 -1.82 10.74 6.22
N GLU A 47 -1.25 9.59 6.54
CA GLU A 47 0.19 9.42 6.69
C GLU A 47 0.70 8.25 5.84
N MET A 48 1.89 8.41 5.27
CA MET A 48 2.65 7.32 4.67
C MET A 48 4.03 7.20 5.31
N ASP A 49 4.36 6.00 5.77
CA ASP A 49 5.66 5.63 6.33
C ASP A 49 6.32 4.59 5.42
N THR A 50 7.43 4.95 4.81
CA THR A 50 8.24 4.05 3.98
C THR A 50 9.34 3.36 4.75
N SER A 51 9.54 3.70 6.02
CA SER A 51 10.65 3.26 6.89
C SER A 51 12.04 3.66 6.37
N LEU A 52 12.12 4.49 5.35
CA LEU A 52 13.38 5.00 4.78
C LEU A 52 13.67 6.43 5.21
N GLU A 53 12.62 7.20 5.44
CA GLU A 53 12.68 8.61 5.84
C GLU A 53 11.62 8.88 6.91
N GLU A 54 11.53 10.12 7.40
CA GLU A 54 10.46 10.53 8.29
C GLU A 54 9.08 10.32 7.64
N PRO A 55 8.06 9.90 8.38
CA PRO A 55 6.73 9.71 7.85
C PRO A 55 6.17 10.97 7.18
N ILE A 56 5.57 10.81 6.02
CA ILE A 56 4.97 11.87 5.23
C ILE A 56 3.54 12.07 5.71
N ARG A 57 3.18 13.28 6.14
CA ARG A 57 1.89 13.57 6.77
C ARG A 57 1.10 14.62 6.03
N GLY A 58 -0.17 14.32 5.80
CA GLY A 58 -1.14 15.19 5.16
C GLY A 58 -1.06 15.16 3.64
N ARG A 59 -2.21 15.40 3.01
CA ARG A 59 -2.34 15.35 1.54
C ARG A 59 -1.37 16.26 0.78
N PRO A 60 -1.06 17.50 1.22
CA PRO A 60 -0.07 18.32 0.51
C PRO A 60 1.30 17.69 0.44
N ALA A 61 1.81 17.17 1.57
CA ALA A 61 3.12 16.50 1.62
C ALA A 61 3.12 15.17 0.85
N LEU A 62 2.03 14.40 0.93
CA LEU A 62 1.86 13.18 0.15
C LEU A 62 1.89 13.46 -1.35
N ARG A 63 1.23 14.55 -1.80
CA ARG A 63 1.26 14.98 -3.21
C ARG A 63 2.67 15.27 -3.69
N GLU A 64 3.43 16.03 -2.91
CA GLU A 64 4.82 16.34 -3.26
C GLU A 64 5.69 15.07 -3.32
N ALA A 65 5.49 14.13 -2.39
CA ALA A 65 6.24 12.89 -2.37
C ALA A 65 5.90 11.98 -3.55
N PHE A 66 4.61 11.83 -3.88
CA PHE A 66 4.19 11.05 -5.05
C PHE A 66 4.61 11.71 -6.37
N GLN A 67 4.60 13.04 -6.44
CA GLN A 67 5.07 13.76 -7.62
C GLN A 67 6.57 13.54 -7.84
N ARG A 68 7.39 13.59 -6.79
CA ARG A 68 8.82 13.26 -6.90
C ARG A 68 9.05 11.83 -7.40
N LEU A 69 8.21 10.89 -6.98
CA LEU A 69 8.30 9.51 -7.44
C LEU A 69 7.97 9.38 -8.93
N VAL A 70 7.00 10.16 -9.42
CA VAL A 70 6.62 10.19 -10.85
C VAL A 70 7.67 10.90 -11.70
N ASP A 71 8.27 11.96 -11.16
CA ASP A 71 9.31 12.75 -11.85
C ASP A 71 10.68 12.05 -11.89
N ASP A 72 10.85 11.00 -11.09
CA ASP A 72 12.07 10.20 -11.08
C ASP A 72 12.01 9.14 -12.19
N ASP A 73 12.61 9.45 -13.33
CA ASP A 73 12.68 8.55 -14.50
C ASP A 73 13.36 7.19 -14.19
N GLU A 74 14.06 7.08 -13.04
CA GLU A 74 14.69 5.84 -12.59
C GLU A 74 13.81 5.02 -11.63
N ALA A 75 12.68 5.56 -11.19
CA ALA A 75 11.78 4.92 -10.24
C ALA A 75 10.55 4.32 -10.91
N ASP A 76 10.72 3.29 -11.70
CA ASP A 76 9.60 2.49 -12.21
C ASP A 76 9.13 1.50 -11.14
N LEU A 77 8.12 1.89 -10.35
CA LEU A 77 7.56 1.07 -9.29
C LEU A 77 6.30 0.34 -9.76
N GLN A 78 6.31 -0.96 -9.61
CA GLN A 78 5.23 -1.86 -10.05
C GLN A 78 4.76 -2.74 -8.89
N PRO A 79 3.93 -2.21 -7.96
CA PRO A 79 3.40 -3.00 -6.86
C PRO A 79 2.29 -3.96 -7.31
N PHE A 80 2.32 -5.18 -6.77
CA PHE A 80 1.26 -6.16 -6.85
C PHE A 80 0.72 -6.43 -5.46
N VAL A 81 -0.58 -6.29 -5.27
CA VAL A 81 -1.25 -6.60 -4.01
C VAL A 81 -1.79 -8.02 -4.05
N HIS A 82 -1.47 -8.80 -3.03
CA HIS A 82 -1.90 -10.19 -2.88
C HIS A 82 -2.97 -10.33 -1.80
N ASN A 83 -2.75 -11.21 -0.82
CA ASN A 83 -3.67 -11.42 0.27
C ASN A 83 -3.75 -10.20 1.21
N HIS A 84 -4.93 -9.97 1.76
CA HIS A 84 -5.24 -8.82 2.58
C HIS A 84 -6.06 -9.26 3.80
N VAL A 85 -5.49 -9.10 4.98
CA VAL A 85 -6.15 -9.34 6.26
C VAL A 85 -6.68 -8.01 6.79
N ILE A 86 -7.95 -7.97 7.19
CA ILE A 86 -8.65 -6.75 7.62
C ILE A 86 -9.41 -7.04 8.91
N GLU A 87 -9.25 -6.14 9.88
CA GLU A 87 -9.97 -6.11 11.14
C GLU A 87 -10.78 -4.82 11.24
N LEU A 88 -12.10 -4.94 11.33
CA LEU A 88 -13.02 -3.80 11.45
C LEU A 88 -13.26 -3.45 12.93
N ASP A 89 -13.34 -2.16 13.20
CA ASP A 89 -13.70 -1.57 14.48
C ASP A 89 -14.55 -0.30 14.26
N GLY A 90 -15.85 -0.50 14.00
CA GLY A 90 -16.79 0.59 13.70
C GLY A 90 -16.36 1.39 12.45
N ASP A 91 -16.08 2.68 12.63
CA ASP A 91 -15.64 3.59 11.57
C ASP A 91 -14.11 3.60 11.38
N ARG A 92 -13.42 2.67 12.00
CA ARG A 92 -11.98 2.43 11.86
C ARG A 92 -11.73 0.99 11.48
N ALA A 93 -10.58 0.75 10.89
CA ALA A 93 -10.10 -0.59 10.60
C ALA A 93 -8.58 -0.60 10.58
N SER A 94 -8.02 -1.78 10.73
CA SER A 94 -6.61 -2.06 10.46
C SER A 94 -6.47 -3.21 9.49
N GLY A 95 -5.32 -3.29 8.84
CA GLY A 95 -5.06 -4.40 7.92
C GLY A 95 -3.61 -4.55 7.55
N THR A 96 -3.33 -5.73 6.99
CA THR A 96 -2.03 -6.07 6.41
C THR A 96 -2.27 -6.53 4.98
N ALA A 97 -1.76 -5.78 4.02
CA ALA A 97 -1.82 -6.12 2.60
C ALA A 97 -0.43 -6.58 2.12
N TYR A 98 -0.31 -7.85 1.76
CA TYR A 98 0.95 -8.42 1.28
C TYR A 98 1.19 -8.03 -0.17
N ILE A 99 2.45 -7.73 -0.50
CA ILE A 99 2.83 -7.23 -1.81
C ILE A 99 4.08 -7.90 -2.35
N ASP A 100 4.13 -7.97 -3.67
CA ASP A 100 5.37 -8.01 -4.43
C ASP A 100 5.59 -6.66 -5.10
N LEU A 101 6.84 -6.29 -5.24
CA LEU A 101 7.26 -5.04 -5.84
C LEU A 101 8.32 -5.32 -6.90
N ARG A 102 8.04 -4.90 -8.12
CA ARG A 102 9.03 -4.86 -9.19
C ARG A 102 9.44 -3.43 -9.45
N SER A 103 10.67 -3.24 -9.86
CA SER A 103 11.20 -1.91 -10.16
C SER A 103 12.39 -2.03 -11.12
N VAL A 104 12.72 -0.94 -11.77
CA VAL A 104 14.00 -0.76 -12.43
C VAL A 104 14.75 0.33 -11.68
N ARG A 105 15.97 0.06 -11.26
CA ARG A 105 16.87 1.03 -10.64
C ARG A 105 18.27 0.93 -11.24
N GLU A 106 18.79 2.05 -11.70
CA GLU A 106 20.14 2.10 -12.30
C GLU A 106 20.31 1.04 -13.41
N GLY A 107 19.28 0.81 -14.22
CA GLY A 107 19.28 -0.19 -15.28
C GLY A 107 19.19 -1.65 -14.81
N ARG A 108 18.96 -1.91 -13.52
CA ARG A 108 18.81 -3.25 -12.94
C ARG A 108 17.37 -3.58 -12.66
N SER A 109 16.94 -4.80 -13.01
CA SER A 109 15.65 -5.36 -12.59
C SER A 109 15.70 -5.69 -11.12
N MET A 110 14.80 -5.07 -10.33
CA MET A 110 14.68 -5.25 -8.89
C MET A 110 13.44 -6.06 -8.57
N LEU A 111 13.54 -6.90 -7.55
CA LEU A 111 12.41 -7.62 -6.97
C LEU A 111 12.36 -7.37 -5.47
N GLY A 112 11.18 -7.03 -4.98
CA GLY A 112 10.90 -6.89 -3.57
C GLY A 112 9.67 -7.65 -3.14
N SER A 113 9.58 -7.97 -1.87
CA SER A 113 8.40 -8.54 -1.26
C SER A 113 8.27 -8.06 0.18
N GLY A 114 7.04 -7.87 0.61
CA GLY A 114 6.74 -7.39 1.93
C GLY A 114 5.25 -7.19 2.13
N TYR A 115 4.92 -6.18 2.89
CA TYR A 115 3.52 -5.87 3.16
C TYR A 115 3.35 -4.39 3.52
N TYR A 116 2.13 -3.89 3.33
CA TYR A 116 1.66 -2.66 3.93
C TYR A 116 0.99 -2.96 5.25
N ARG A 117 1.31 -2.17 6.26
CA ARG A 117 0.61 -2.12 7.54
C ARG A 117 -0.26 -0.88 7.52
N ASP A 118 -1.57 -1.09 7.41
CA ASP A 118 -2.53 -0.03 7.15
C ASP A 118 -3.46 0.23 8.33
N ARG A 119 -3.83 1.49 8.49
CA ARG A 119 -4.99 1.93 9.27
C ARG A 119 -5.94 2.66 8.36
N TYR A 120 -7.22 2.37 8.52
CA TYR A 120 -8.29 2.93 7.71
C TYR A 120 -9.26 3.70 8.56
N VAL A 121 -9.91 4.68 7.98
CA VAL A 121 -10.96 5.47 8.62
C VAL A 121 -12.10 5.68 7.63
N ARG A 122 -13.34 5.59 8.14
CA ARG A 122 -14.52 5.96 7.39
C ARG A 122 -14.67 7.49 7.43
N ARG A 123 -14.79 8.09 6.27
CA ARG A 123 -15.15 9.49 6.08
C ARG A 123 -16.45 9.57 5.27
N GLY A 124 -17.02 10.77 5.11
CA GLY A 124 -18.32 10.93 4.43
C GLY A 124 -18.40 10.32 3.04
N ASP A 125 -17.30 10.26 2.32
CA ASP A 125 -17.17 9.71 0.97
C ASP A 125 -16.62 8.25 0.92
N GLY A 126 -16.56 7.58 2.06
CA GLY A 126 -16.16 6.18 2.18
C GLY A 126 -14.90 5.95 2.99
N TRP A 127 -14.29 4.77 2.82
CA TRP A 127 -13.07 4.41 3.51
C TRP A 127 -11.84 5.09 2.89
N LYS A 128 -10.91 5.53 3.76
CA LYS A 128 -9.65 6.16 3.38
C LYS A 128 -8.49 5.56 4.18
N PHE A 129 -7.27 5.63 3.64
CA PHE A 129 -6.08 5.38 4.44
C PHE A 129 -5.91 6.50 5.48
N GLN A 130 -5.90 6.14 6.74
CA GLN A 130 -5.44 7.04 7.81
C GLN A 130 -3.92 6.97 7.93
N SER A 131 -3.36 5.77 7.82
CA SER A 131 -1.92 5.58 7.66
C SER A 131 -1.62 4.35 6.82
N ARG A 132 -0.54 4.40 6.05
CA ARG A 132 0.00 3.29 5.30
C ARG A 132 1.48 3.16 5.57
N GLY A 133 1.92 2.03 6.13
CA GLY A 133 3.32 1.75 6.42
C GLY A 133 3.86 0.62 5.54
N LEU A 134 4.93 0.89 4.77
CA LEU A 134 5.61 -0.11 3.95
C LEU A 134 6.66 -0.85 4.78
N VAL A 135 6.59 -2.18 4.79
CA VAL A 135 7.59 -3.07 5.37
C VAL A 135 8.09 -4.01 4.29
N LEU A 136 9.32 -3.81 3.84
CA LEU A 136 9.97 -4.71 2.89
C LEU A 136 10.77 -5.78 3.64
N ARG A 137 10.56 -7.04 3.26
CA ARG A 137 11.36 -8.18 3.75
C ARG A 137 12.68 -8.27 2.99
N PHE A 138 12.63 -8.00 1.70
CA PHE A 138 13.79 -7.84 0.84
C PHE A 138 13.44 -6.92 -0.35
N PHE A 139 14.47 -6.31 -0.91
CA PHE A 139 14.41 -5.56 -2.17
C PHE A 139 15.80 -5.62 -2.81
N VAL A 140 15.97 -6.52 -3.77
CA VAL A 140 17.27 -6.93 -4.32
C VAL A 140 17.24 -6.98 -5.83
N PRO A 141 18.39 -6.85 -6.51
CA PRO A 141 18.51 -7.17 -7.93
C PRO A 141 18.05 -8.60 -8.19
N LEU A 142 17.29 -8.81 -9.26
CA LEU A 142 16.67 -10.11 -9.57
C LEU A 142 17.68 -11.27 -9.68
N HIS A 143 18.92 -10.99 -10.13
CA HIS A 143 19.95 -12.00 -10.28
C HIS A 143 20.66 -12.38 -8.97
N ASP A 144 20.56 -11.54 -7.92
CA ASP A 144 21.27 -11.80 -6.65
C ASP A 144 20.49 -12.76 -5.71
N GLY A 145 19.21 -12.96 -5.98
CA GLY A 145 18.33 -13.69 -5.08
C GLY A 145 18.07 -12.94 -3.77
N TRP A 146 17.51 -13.62 -2.78
CA TRP A 146 17.16 -13.06 -1.46
C TRP A 146 17.47 -14.00 -0.30
N ALA A 147 18.15 -15.13 -0.54
CA ALA A 147 18.60 -16.02 0.51
C ALA A 147 19.85 -15.46 1.20
N GLU A 148 19.84 -15.44 2.52
CA GLU A 148 21.04 -15.05 3.28
C GLU A 148 22.16 -16.07 3.06
N GLY A 149 23.33 -15.61 2.62
CA GLY A 149 24.55 -16.39 2.56
C GLY A 149 24.99 -16.94 1.21
N GLU A 150 24.26 -16.69 0.13
CA GLU A 150 24.77 -16.92 -1.22
C GLU A 150 25.29 -15.63 -1.83
N ALA A 151 26.48 -15.21 -1.41
CA ALA A 151 27.27 -14.35 -2.27
C ALA A 151 27.68 -15.21 -3.47
N ALA A 152 27.24 -14.85 -4.68
CA ALA A 152 27.77 -15.46 -5.88
C ALA A 152 29.29 -15.26 -5.88
N GLU A 153 30.04 -16.34 -5.72
CA GLU A 153 31.45 -16.32 -6.05
C GLU A 153 31.54 -16.20 -7.58
N ASP A 154 32.22 -15.15 -8.05
CA ASP A 154 32.53 -14.90 -9.46
C ASP A 154 33.33 -16.05 -10.10
#